data_f818faba55ae4453fbf10eed1aa248dc
#
_entry.id   f818faba55ae4453fbf10eed1aa248dc
#
_cell.length_a   1.000
_cell.length_b   1.000
_cell.length_c   1.000
_cell.angle_alpha   90.00
_cell.angle_beta   90.00
_cell.angle_gamma   90.00
#
_symmetry.space_group_name_H-M   'P 1'
#
loop_
_entity.id
_entity.type
_entity.pdbx_description
1 polymer ?
#
loop_
_entity_poly.entity_id
_entity_poly.type
_entity_poly.pdbx_seq_one_letter_code
_entity_poly.pdbx_strand_id
1 'polypeptide(L)' 'MRTTVEQIGALIRATRKGLGVTPRELALTSGTGLRFDVDLERGKETCEIGKALTILQTLGIKLTLVSPSAVGKGE' A
#
# COMPACT_ATOMS: atom_id res chain seq x y z
N MET A 1 -1.17 0.12 18.83
CA MET A 1 -0.19 -0.23 17.80
C MET A 1 -0.36 0.61 16.56
N ARG A 2 0.74 1.08 16.01
CA ARG A 2 0.68 1.95 14.83
C ARG A 2 1.00 1.19 13.57
N THR A 3 0.27 1.49 12.52
CA THR A 3 0.62 0.99 11.19
C THR A 3 1.72 1.88 10.62
N THR A 4 2.79 1.28 10.12
CA THR A 4 3.90 2.02 9.53
C THR A 4 3.97 1.76 8.04
N VAL A 5 4.67 2.64 7.32
CA VAL A 5 4.90 2.42 5.89
C VAL A 5 5.64 1.11 5.66
N GLU A 6 6.53 0.77 6.59
CA GLU A 6 7.27 -0.48 6.51
C GLU A 6 6.33 -1.69 6.52
N GLN A 7 5.32 -1.66 7.39
CA GLN A 7 4.34 -2.74 7.45
C GLN A 7 3.49 -2.79 6.19
N ILE A 8 3.11 -1.64 5.69
CA ILE A 8 2.33 -1.57 4.44
C ILE A 8 3.16 -2.12 3.29
N GLY A 9 4.42 -1.70 3.19
CA GLY A 9 5.31 -2.18 2.15
C GLY A 9 5.53 -3.68 2.20
N ALA A 10 5.67 -4.22 3.41
CA ALA A 10 5.85 -5.67 3.58
C ALA A 10 4.62 -6.44 3.13
N LEU A 11 3.43 -5.93 3.43
CA LEU A 11 2.19 -6.57 3.01
C LEU A 11 2.04 -6.53 1.48
N ILE A 12 2.37 -5.39 0.89
CA ILE A 12 2.34 -5.25 -0.57
C ILE A 12 3.27 -6.29 -1.21
N ARG A 13 4.50 -6.38 -0.69
CA ARG A 13 5.46 -7.33 -1.23
C ARG A 13 4.98 -8.76 -1.09
N ALA A 14 4.47 -9.13 0.08
CA ALA A 14 3.97 -10.48 0.31
C ALA A 14 2.79 -10.82 -0.60
N THR A 15 1.87 -9.89 -0.75
CA THR A 15 0.69 -10.09 -1.60
C THR A 15 1.11 -10.22 -3.06
N ARG A 16 2.00 -9.33 -3.51
CA ARG A 16 2.52 -9.36 -4.87
C ARG A 16 3.18 -10.71 -5.17
N LYS A 17 4.04 -11.17 -4.27
CA LYS A 17 4.74 -12.45 -4.46
C LYS A 17 3.77 -13.62 -4.44
N GLY A 18 2.77 -13.56 -3.58
CA GLY A 18 1.75 -14.60 -3.52
C GLY A 18 0.94 -14.71 -4.81
N LEU A 19 0.81 -13.59 -5.52
CA LEU A 19 0.11 -13.59 -6.81
C LEU A 19 1.03 -13.91 -7.99
N GLY A 20 2.32 -14.07 -7.73
CA GLY A 20 3.28 -14.35 -8.80
C GLY A 20 3.57 -13.15 -9.69
N VAL A 21 3.41 -11.95 -9.17
CA VAL A 21 3.56 -10.72 -9.94
C VAL A 21 4.92 -10.09 -9.61
N THR A 22 5.63 -9.63 -10.65
CA THR A 22 6.90 -8.94 -10.44
C THR A 22 6.65 -7.47 -10.10
N PRO A 23 7.64 -6.78 -9.49
CA PRO A 23 7.50 -5.36 -9.23
C PRO A 23 7.23 -4.55 -10.49
N ARG A 24 7.86 -4.93 -11.60
CA ARG A 24 7.66 -4.23 -12.86
C ARG A 24 6.23 -4.39 -13.36
N GLU A 25 5.69 -5.59 -13.25
CA GLU A 25 4.30 -5.84 -13.66
C GLU A 25 3.33 -5.06 -12.79
N LEU A 26 3.56 -5.04 -11.50
CA LEU A 26 2.71 -4.28 -10.60
C LEU A 26 2.77 -2.79 -10.93
N ALA A 27 3.96 -2.27 -11.14
CA ALA A 27 4.13 -0.85 -11.46
C ALA A 27 3.42 -0.49 -12.76
N LEU A 28 3.50 -1.34 -13.76
CA LEU A 28 2.81 -1.11 -15.03
C LEU A 28 1.31 -1.11 -14.86
N THR A 29 0.79 -2.10 -14.16
CA THR A 29 -0.66 -2.24 -13.97
C THR A 29 -1.23 -1.08 -13.16
N SER A 30 -0.51 -0.66 -12.13
CA SER A 30 -0.98 0.43 -11.28
C SER A 30 -0.66 1.81 -11.84
N GLY A 31 0.22 1.89 -12.83
CA GLY A 31 0.60 3.17 -13.41
C GLY A 31 1.48 4.02 -12.51
N THR A 32 2.18 3.42 -11.56
CA THR A 32 2.93 4.18 -10.57
C THR A 32 4.43 4.27 -10.80
N GLY A 33 4.98 3.46 -11.68
CA GLY A 33 6.42 3.44 -11.92
C GLY A 33 7.14 2.46 -11.00
N LEU A 34 8.18 1.82 -11.55
CA LEU A 34 8.90 0.78 -10.86
C LEU A 34 9.63 1.29 -9.62
N ARG A 35 10.26 2.46 -9.74
CA ARG A 35 11.02 2.99 -8.61
C ARG A 35 10.13 3.27 -7.42
N PHE A 36 8.93 3.79 -7.68
CA PHE A 36 7.99 4.06 -6.61
C PHE A 36 7.61 2.77 -5.90
N ASP A 37 7.29 1.73 -6.66
CA ASP A 37 6.90 0.45 -6.07
C ASP A 37 8.03 -0.15 -5.23
N VAL A 38 9.26 -0.13 -5.73
CA VAL A 38 10.40 -0.67 -5.01
C VAL A 38 10.60 0.07 -3.68
N ASP A 39 10.53 1.40 -3.73
CA ASP A 39 10.70 2.21 -2.53
C ASP A 39 9.59 1.95 -1.51
N LEU A 40 8.36 1.84 -1.98
CA LEU A 40 7.22 1.58 -1.11
C LEU A 40 7.35 0.23 -0.43
N GLU A 41 7.73 -0.81 -1.18
CA GLU A 41 7.89 -2.15 -0.62
C GLU A 41 8.99 -2.19 0.43
N ARG A 42 9.95 -1.27 0.34
CA ARG A 42 11.02 -1.17 1.33
C ARG A 42 10.65 -0.29 2.52
N GLY A 43 9.48 0.31 2.49
CA GLY A 43 9.01 1.11 3.60
C GLY A 43 9.47 2.55 3.60
N LYS A 44 9.75 3.11 2.42
CA LYS A 44 10.17 4.50 2.33
C LYS A 44 9.04 5.42 2.80
N GLU A 45 9.30 6.16 3.86
CA GLU A 45 8.26 6.97 4.50
C GLU A 45 7.80 8.16 3.68
N THR A 46 8.64 8.66 2.80
CA THR A 46 8.33 9.85 2.02
C THR A 46 7.67 9.53 0.69
N CYS A 47 6.80 8.51 0.65
CA CYS A 47 6.13 8.15 -0.59
C CYS A 47 4.84 8.94 -0.77
N GLU A 48 4.42 9.10 -2.04
CA GLU A 48 3.16 9.74 -2.35
C GLU A 48 2.01 8.81 -1.97
N ILE A 49 1.14 9.26 -1.07
CA ILE A 49 0.09 8.41 -0.56
C ILE A 49 -0.92 8.03 -1.65
N GLY A 50 -1.20 8.92 -2.59
CA GLY A 50 -2.12 8.61 -3.68
C GLY A 50 -1.66 7.42 -4.49
N LYS A 51 -0.38 7.38 -4.82
CA LYS A 51 0.18 6.26 -5.56
C LYS A 51 0.20 4.99 -4.73
N ALA A 52 0.47 5.12 -3.43
CA ALA A 52 0.46 3.97 -2.52
C ALA A 52 -0.95 3.35 -2.47
N LEU A 53 -1.99 4.19 -2.39
CA LEU A 53 -3.36 3.71 -2.40
C LEU A 53 -3.71 3.01 -3.70
N THR A 54 -3.20 3.51 -4.83
CA THR A 54 -3.42 2.88 -6.12
C THR A 54 -2.81 1.47 -6.16
N ILE A 55 -1.61 1.32 -5.61
CA ILE A 55 -0.98 0.00 -5.55
C ILE A 55 -1.78 -0.96 -4.67
N LEU A 56 -2.26 -0.49 -3.52
CA LEU A 56 -3.09 -1.32 -2.65
C LEU A 56 -4.34 -1.79 -3.38
N GLN A 57 -5.01 -0.87 -4.08
CA GLN A 57 -6.21 -1.20 -4.83
C GLN A 57 -5.93 -2.21 -5.94
N THR A 58 -4.82 -2.03 -6.64
CA THR A 58 -4.43 -2.93 -7.73
C THR A 58 -4.24 -4.36 -7.23
N LEU A 59 -3.73 -4.52 -6.02
CA LEU A 59 -3.52 -5.83 -5.42
C LEU A 59 -4.75 -6.36 -4.68
N GLY A 60 -5.81 -5.58 -4.61
CA GLY A 60 -7.00 -5.99 -3.88
C GLY A 60 -6.88 -5.88 -2.37
N ILE A 61 -5.91 -5.12 -1.89
CA ILE A 61 -5.74 -4.90 -0.46
C ILE A 61 -6.64 -3.76 -0.02
N LYS A 62 -7.43 -4.01 1.01
CA LYS A 62 -8.31 -2.98 1.54
C LYS A 62 -7.64 -2.26 2.69
N LEU A 63 -7.76 -0.94 2.70
CA LEU A 63 -7.27 -0.13 3.80
C LEU A 63 -8.47 0.42 4.56
N THR A 64 -8.55 0.12 5.84
CA THR A 64 -9.63 0.58 6.68
C THR A 64 -9.08 1.57 7.70
N LEU A 65 -9.71 2.72 7.79
CA LEU A 65 -9.33 3.75 8.73
C LEU A 65 -10.42 3.90 9.79
N VAL A 66 -10.03 3.86 11.04
CA VAL A 66 -10.97 3.96 12.14
C VAL A 66 -10.52 5.07 13.08
N SER A 67 -11.39 6.00 13.33
CA SER A 67 -11.12 7.08 14.26
C SER A 67 -11.77 6.78 15.60
N PRO A 68 -11.08 6.92 16.71
CA PRO A 68 -11.69 6.68 18.01
C PRO A 68 -12.86 7.61 18.28
N SER A 69 -12.79 8.82 17.79
CA SER A 69 -13.89 9.76 18.04
C SER A 69 -15.10 9.48 17.17
N ALA A 70 -14.93 8.87 16.03
CA ALA A 70 -16.02 8.56 15.16
C ALA A 70 -16.86 7.43 15.68
N VAL A 71 -16.26 6.60 16.49
CA VAL A 71 -16.95 5.45 17.00
C VAL A 71 -18.16 5.83 17.82
N GLY A 72 -18.09 6.82 18.56
CA GLY A 72 -19.19 7.12 19.40
C GLY A 72 -20.09 8.13 18.85
N LYS A 73 -19.69 8.87 17.86
CA LYS A 73 -20.43 9.94 17.55
C LYS A 73 -21.01 9.94 16.36
N GLY A 74 -20.60 9.41 15.70
CA GLY A 74 -21.20 9.54 14.55
C GLY A 74 -21.59 10.93 14.35
N GLU A 75 -21.47 11.43 14.72
CA GLU A 75 -21.91 12.52 14.58
C GLU A 75 -21.90 12.92 14.04
#